data_58e73f8f1974815aa9ffa4e0592fb567
#
_entry.id   58e73f8f1974815aa9ffa4e0592fb567
#
_cell.length_a   1.000
_cell.length_b   1.000
_cell.length_c   1.000
_cell.angle_alpha   90.00
_cell.angle_beta   90.00
_cell.angle_gamma   90.00
#
_symmetry.space_group_name_H-M   'P 1'
#
loop_
_entity.id
_entity.type
_entity.pdbx_description
1 polymer ?
#
loop_
_entity_poly.entity_id
_entity_poly.type
_entity_poly.pdbx_seq_one_letter_code
_entity_poly.pdbx_strand_id
1 'polypeptide(L)'
;MKPLRSLLAPVSIFILVSCSFLFPAAYADTLTIVTSPPGATVEIDGVIIGTTPLEMKYPGGYFHKTHTVFGARLDHAVVARISLTGYVTQEIELTGESQRWVSFTGQSHGDYWLFKSNHFSITLQPIEQPISGHVLIAPAAVTQTSLESVKPAEDIVSDATPAIVLIKGDKALGSGFFITDTGVIATNRHVVNDQTGLSVTTSSGQVYGATVVFQDPSADLALVKVNGRNFPHLPIADVAAVKPGESVLAIGNPGGGLPNTVTRGVVSAIGPNPELGRGPWIQTDAAINPGNSGGPLLDAQGNVIGINSIKILKNKAGQDVQGIYYALSSQALLEALRRYYPDAVSNPGSERALGFGAVNITSAPSVAEIYLDGKFVGDTPSILQVSAGIHKFRVEVAGKKPFERELDILKDSQISLHADLEPHI
;
A
#
# COMPACT_ATOMS: atom_id res chain seq x y z
N MET A 1 -87.23 -0.35 -0.67
CA MET A 1 -86.30 0.20 -1.66
C MET A 1 -85.60 1.38 -0.98
N LYS A 2 -84.35 1.18 -0.55
CA LYS A 2 -83.51 2.22 0.09
C LYS A 2 -82.58 2.81 -0.97
N PRO A 3 -82.38 4.12 -1.05
CA PRO A 3 -81.45 4.74 -1.94
C PRO A 3 -80.04 4.71 -1.37
N LEU A 4 -79.07 4.42 -2.22
CA LEU A 4 -77.67 4.44 -2.00
C LEU A 4 -77.18 5.87 -1.73
N ARG A 5 -76.55 6.08 -0.58
CA ARG A 5 -75.80 7.31 -0.30
C ARG A 5 -74.39 7.18 -0.81
N SER A 6 -74.05 7.97 -1.81
CA SER A 6 -72.68 8.19 -2.26
C SER A 6 -71.89 9.00 -1.22
N LEU A 7 -70.85 8.42 -0.66
CA LEU A 7 -69.83 9.12 0.12
C LEU A 7 -68.89 9.82 -0.83
N LEU A 8 -69.03 11.10 -1.00
CA LEU A 8 -67.97 11.94 -1.57
C LEU A 8 -67.06 12.34 -0.42
N ALA A 9 -65.86 11.78 -0.43
CA ALA A 9 -64.76 12.24 0.40
C ALA A 9 -64.26 13.62 -0.10
N PRO A 10 -63.97 14.56 0.79
CA PRO A 10 -63.40 15.82 0.36
C PRO A 10 -61.93 15.59 -0.06
N VAL A 11 -61.65 15.84 -1.34
CA VAL A 11 -60.32 16.01 -1.86
C VAL A 11 -59.77 17.30 -1.26
N SER A 12 -58.95 17.16 -0.23
CA SER A 12 -58.11 18.26 0.28
C SER A 12 -57.10 18.63 -0.79
N ILE A 13 -57.44 19.65 -1.57
CA ILE A 13 -56.52 20.33 -2.44
C ILE A 13 -55.50 21.03 -1.53
N PHE A 14 -54.34 20.37 -1.31
CA PHE A 14 -53.18 21.06 -0.82
C PHE A 14 -52.71 22.04 -1.92
N ILE A 15 -53.15 23.28 -1.77
CA ILE A 15 -52.56 24.40 -2.49
C ILE A 15 -51.15 24.53 -1.94
N LEU A 16 -50.18 23.91 -2.68
CA LEU A 16 -48.78 24.23 -2.55
C LEU A 16 -48.65 25.70 -2.93
N VAL A 17 -48.82 26.59 -1.96
CA VAL A 17 -48.31 27.95 -2.08
C VAL A 17 -46.82 27.80 -2.18
N SER A 18 -46.32 27.80 -3.42
CA SER A 18 -44.90 28.02 -3.69
C SER A 18 -44.57 29.43 -3.19
N CYS A 19 -44.26 29.49 -1.91
CA CYS A 19 -43.62 30.65 -1.32
C CYS A 19 -42.22 30.66 -1.98
N SER A 20 -42.16 31.21 -3.20
CA SER A 20 -40.89 31.67 -3.79
C SER A 20 -40.42 32.83 -2.92
N PHE A 21 -39.95 32.49 -1.71
CA PHE A 21 -39.05 33.38 -1.01
C PHE A 21 -37.85 33.50 -1.95
N LEU A 22 -37.71 34.69 -2.50
CA LEU A 22 -36.46 35.19 -3.07
C LEU A 22 -35.41 35.12 -1.96
N PHE A 23 -34.91 33.89 -1.73
CA PHE A 23 -33.60 33.76 -1.12
C PHE A 23 -32.66 34.36 -2.17
N PRO A 24 -31.84 35.38 -1.81
CA PRO A 24 -30.78 35.80 -2.69
C PRO A 24 -30.04 34.48 -3.03
N ALA A 25 -29.84 34.25 -4.33
CA ALA A 25 -29.15 33.08 -4.83
C ALA A 25 -27.92 32.90 -3.93
N ALA A 26 -27.93 31.88 -3.07
CA ALA A 26 -26.83 31.60 -2.20
C ALA A 26 -25.63 31.47 -3.14
N TYR A 27 -24.65 32.37 -3.02
CA TYR A 27 -23.47 32.37 -3.83
C TYR A 27 -22.90 30.97 -3.77
N ALA A 28 -23.01 30.23 -4.89
CA ALA A 28 -22.41 28.94 -5.02
C ALA A 28 -20.90 29.21 -5.02
N ASP A 29 -20.24 28.91 -3.90
CA ASP A 29 -18.81 29.02 -3.84
C ASP A 29 -18.19 27.86 -4.63
N THR A 30 -17.18 28.16 -5.45
CA THR A 30 -16.47 27.16 -6.21
C THR A 30 -15.20 26.80 -5.47
N LEU A 31 -15.08 25.53 -5.09
CA LEU A 31 -13.82 24.97 -4.61
C LEU A 31 -12.95 24.64 -5.82
N THR A 32 -11.78 25.21 -5.87
CA THR A 32 -10.80 25.00 -6.93
C THR A 32 -9.55 24.33 -6.36
N ILE A 33 -9.14 23.21 -6.95
CA ILE A 33 -7.90 22.50 -6.58
C ILE A 33 -7.02 22.44 -7.82
N VAL A 34 -5.84 23.04 -7.75
CA VAL A 34 -4.83 23.02 -8.81
C VAL A 34 -3.54 22.38 -8.30
N THR A 35 -2.85 21.67 -9.19
CA THR A 35 -1.54 21.08 -8.87
C THR A 35 -0.49 21.51 -9.87
N SER A 36 0.76 21.51 -9.46
CA SER A 36 1.92 21.62 -10.31
C SER A 36 2.81 20.37 -10.10
N PRO A 37 2.91 19.48 -11.12
CA PRO A 37 2.25 19.53 -12.42
C PRO A 37 0.73 19.25 -12.33
N PRO A 38 -0.04 19.62 -13.37
CA PRO A 38 -1.47 19.33 -13.45
C PRO A 38 -1.73 17.85 -13.79
N GLY A 39 -3.01 17.44 -13.70
CA GLY A 39 -3.44 16.07 -14.03
C GLY A 39 -3.43 15.10 -12.84
N ALA A 40 -3.20 15.60 -11.62
CA ALA A 40 -3.27 14.77 -10.43
C ALA A 40 -4.71 14.35 -10.11
N THR A 41 -4.88 13.10 -9.74
CA THR A 41 -6.17 12.57 -9.25
C THR A 41 -6.48 13.15 -7.88
N VAL A 42 -7.69 13.64 -7.72
CA VAL A 42 -8.24 14.15 -6.45
C VAL A 42 -9.25 13.15 -5.91
N GLU A 43 -9.03 12.68 -4.71
CA GLU A 43 -9.91 11.77 -3.98
C GLU A 43 -10.35 12.46 -2.68
N ILE A 44 -11.65 12.48 -2.39
CA ILE A 44 -12.23 13.04 -1.15
C ILE A 44 -13.06 11.93 -0.52
N ASP A 45 -12.87 11.66 0.77
CA ASP A 45 -13.59 10.63 1.54
C ASP A 45 -13.57 9.23 0.86
N GLY A 46 -12.45 8.89 0.22
CA GLY A 46 -12.30 7.62 -0.48
C GLY A 46 -12.94 7.56 -1.87
N VAL A 47 -13.51 8.67 -2.36
CA VAL A 47 -14.15 8.76 -3.67
C VAL A 47 -13.31 9.62 -4.61
N ILE A 48 -12.98 9.09 -5.79
CA ILE A 48 -12.30 9.87 -6.84
C ILE A 48 -13.29 10.88 -7.40
N ILE A 49 -13.00 12.16 -7.22
CA ILE A 49 -13.85 13.27 -7.65
C ILE A 49 -13.45 13.75 -9.06
N GLY A 50 -12.18 13.65 -9.41
CA GLY A 50 -11.68 14.08 -10.71
C GLY A 50 -10.18 14.23 -10.75
N THR A 51 -9.71 15.02 -11.72
CA THR A 51 -8.29 15.35 -11.90
C THR A 51 -8.07 16.87 -11.92
N THR A 52 -6.89 17.30 -11.47
CA THR A 52 -6.53 18.73 -11.43
C THR A 52 -6.21 19.28 -12.84
N PRO A 53 -6.59 20.53 -13.15
CA PRO A 53 -7.35 21.47 -12.32
C PRO A 53 -8.79 21.00 -12.12
N LEU A 54 -9.25 20.99 -10.86
CA LEU A 54 -10.59 20.53 -10.49
C LEU A 54 -11.39 21.71 -9.95
N GLU A 55 -12.61 21.88 -10.45
CA GLU A 55 -13.58 22.85 -9.95
C GLU A 55 -14.85 22.15 -9.48
N MET A 56 -15.26 22.43 -8.25
CA MET A 56 -16.45 21.87 -7.63
C MET A 56 -17.33 23.00 -7.10
N LYS A 57 -18.63 22.96 -7.44
CA LYS A 57 -19.60 23.95 -6.93
C LYS A 57 -20.24 23.41 -5.65
N TYR A 58 -20.14 24.18 -4.59
CA TYR A 58 -20.79 23.90 -3.33
C TYR A 58 -21.90 24.92 -3.07
N PRO A 59 -23.05 24.51 -2.47
CA PRO A 59 -24.03 25.45 -1.96
C PRO A 59 -23.41 26.40 -0.95
N GLY A 60 -23.90 27.64 -0.86
CA GLY A 60 -23.43 28.59 0.15
C GLY A 60 -23.60 28.04 1.58
N GLY A 61 -22.63 28.33 2.43
CA GLY A 61 -22.60 27.87 3.82
C GLY A 61 -21.42 26.98 4.17
N TYR A 62 -20.82 26.31 3.21
CA TYR A 62 -19.63 25.46 3.43
C TYR A 62 -18.32 26.26 3.62
N PHE A 63 -18.28 27.50 3.14
CA PHE A 63 -17.09 28.37 3.20
C PHE A 63 -17.19 29.46 4.27
N HIS A 64 -18.39 29.80 4.72
CA HIS A 64 -18.65 30.92 5.63
C HIS A 64 -19.58 30.52 6.76
N LYS A 65 -19.30 31.01 7.96
CA LYS A 65 -20.18 30.84 9.12
C LYS A 65 -21.57 31.41 8.82
N THR A 66 -22.55 30.56 8.75
CA THR A 66 -23.93 30.98 8.55
C THR A 66 -24.66 31.13 9.90
N HIS A 67 -25.44 32.21 10.06
CA HIS A 67 -26.26 32.38 11.24
C HIS A 67 -27.68 31.78 11.10
N THR A 68 -27.92 31.08 9.98
CA THR A 68 -29.24 30.51 9.69
C THR A 68 -29.27 29.02 9.98
N VAL A 69 -30.39 28.52 10.48
CA VAL A 69 -30.63 27.11 10.82
C VAL A 69 -30.60 26.20 9.56
N PHE A 70 -30.72 26.79 8.37
CA PHE A 70 -30.82 26.10 7.08
C PHE A 70 -29.53 26.17 6.23
N GLY A 71 -28.41 26.66 6.79
CA GLY A 71 -27.15 26.70 6.09
C GLY A 71 -26.57 25.29 5.91
N ALA A 72 -26.11 24.96 4.71
CA ALA A 72 -25.38 23.73 4.46
C ALA A 72 -24.05 23.74 5.26
N ARG A 73 -23.68 22.60 5.83
CA ARG A 73 -22.51 22.44 6.71
C ARG A 73 -21.91 21.07 6.51
N LEU A 74 -20.61 20.99 6.66
CA LEU A 74 -19.91 19.72 6.71
C LEU A 74 -20.01 19.16 8.13
N ASP A 75 -20.33 17.90 8.24
CA ASP A 75 -20.47 17.16 9.50
C ASP A 75 -19.16 16.48 9.94
N HIS A 76 -18.13 16.53 9.10
CA HIS A 76 -16.80 16.02 9.37
C HIS A 76 -15.72 16.86 8.69
N ALA A 77 -14.47 16.66 9.10
CA ALA A 77 -13.31 17.26 8.44
C ALA A 77 -13.10 16.61 7.07
N VAL A 78 -12.89 17.43 6.03
CA VAL A 78 -12.68 16.96 4.65
C VAL A 78 -11.19 17.00 4.33
N VAL A 79 -10.66 15.86 3.93
CA VAL A 79 -9.27 15.71 3.48
C VAL A 79 -9.28 15.27 2.02
N ALA A 80 -8.59 16.03 1.17
CA ALA A 80 -8.35 15.65 -0.21
C ALA A 80 -7.02 14.92 -0.32
N ARG A 81 -7.05 13.78 -0.97
CA ARG A 81 -5.87 13.01 -1.34
C ARG A 81 -5.54 13.29 -2.80
N ILE A 82 -4.33 13.78 -3.02
CA ILE A 82 -3.84 14.21 -4.32
C ILE A 82 -2.74 13.28 -4.78
N SER A 83 -2.94 12.59 -5.89
CA SER A 83 -1.98 11.61 -6.41
C SER A 83 -1.72 11.79 -7.91
N LEU A 84 -0.45 11.66 -8.29
CA LEU A 84 -0.01 11.69 -9.68
C LEU A 84 1.13 10.68 -9.84
N THR A 85 1.10 9.89 -10.91
CA THR A 85 2.17 8.92 -11.20
C THR A 85 3.54 9.61 -11.25
N GLY A 86 4.51 9.08 -10.53
CA GLY A 86 5.86 9.66 -10.42
C GLY A 86 6.01 10.77 -9.38
N TYR A 87 4.95 11.05 -8.60
CA TYR A 87 4.96 12.07 -7.54
C TYR A 87 4.48 11.50 -6.22
N VAL A 88 5.02 12.05 -5.13
CA VAL A 88 4.59 11.68 -3.77
C VAL A 88 3.13 12.08 -3.58
N THR A 89 2.30 11.12 -3.18
CA THR A 89 0.90 11.39 -2.85
C THR A 89 0.83 12.32 -1.65
N GLN A 90 0.06 13.40 -1.78
CA GLN A 90 -0.13 14.38 -0.72
C GLN A 90 -1.58 14.35 -0.23
N GLU A 91 -1.74 14.59 1.06
CA GLU A 91 -3.04 14.83 1.66
C GLU A 91 -3.12 16.26 2.15
N ILE A 92 -4.22 16.88 1.78
CA ILE A 92 -4.50 18.27 2.08
C ILE A 92 -5.80 18.32 2.87
N GLU A 93 -5.70 18.79 4.08
CA GLU A 93 -6.88 19.09 4.88
C GLU A 93 -7.56 20.36 4.34
N LEU A 94 -8.71 20.18 3.70
CA LEU A 94 -9.47 21.27 3.07
C LEU A 94 -10.25 22.09 4.07
N THR A 95 -10.61 21.50 5.21
CA THR A 95 -11.41 22.15 6.27
C THR A 95 -10.54 22.70 7.39
N GLY A 96 -11.06 23.70 8.11
CA GLY A 96 -10.48 24.23 9.34
C GLY A 96 -10.83 23.37 10.56
N GLU A 97 -10.55 23.93 11.75
CA GLU A 97 -10.97 23.34 13.01
C GLU A 97 -12.49 23.26 13.10
N SER A 98 -13.00 22.28 13.85
CA SER A 98 -14.44 22.14 14.10
C SER A 98 -14.99 23.38 14.83
N GLN A 99 -16.18 23.77 14.43
CA GLN A 99 -16.94 24.87 15.04
C GLN A 99 -18.15 24.26 15.76
N ARG A 100 -18.37 24.66 17.03
CA ARG A 100 -19.56 24.24 17.75
C ARG A 100 -20.79 25.03 17.29
N TRP A 101 -21.82 24.30 16.89
CA TRP A 101 -23.09 24.91 16.55
C TRP A 101 -24.02 24.99 17.77
N VAL A 102 -24.27 26.21 18.23
CA VAL A 102 -25.22 26.48 19.31
C VAL A 102 -26.36 27.33 18.73
N SER A 103 -27.61 26.90 18.93
CA SER A 103 -28.80 27.68 18.52
C SER A 103 -28.89 28.98 19.34
N PHE A 104 -29.75 29.90 18.87
CA PHE A 104 -30.03 31.12 19.59
C PHE A 104 -30.64 30.85 21.00
N THR A 105 -31.25 29.70 21.19
CA THR A 105 -31.80 29.22 22.48
C THR A 105 -30.77 28.56 23.38
N GLY A 106 -29.50 28.51 22.97
CA GLY A 106 -28.42 27.90 23.75
C GLY A 106 -28.31 26.37 23.58
N GLN A 107 -29.14 25.74 22.74
CA GLN A 107 -29.09 24.31 22.49
C GLN A 107 -27.92 23.98 21.53
N SER A 108 -27.09 23.04 21.91
CA SER A 108 -26.00 22.54 21.05
C SER A 108 -26.55 21.56 20.00
N HIS A 109 -26.13 21.73 18.74
CA HIS A 109 -26.50 20.90 17.59
C HIS A 109 -25.32 20.10 17.01
N GLY A 110 -24.24 19.98 17.78
CA GLY A 110 -23.04 19.28 17.36
C GLY A 110 -21.96 20.21 16.78
N ASP A 111 -20.93 19.59 16.28
CA ASP A 111 -19.81 20.29 15.62
C ASP A 111 -20.02 20.31 14.10
N TYR A 112 -19.44 21.28 13.43
CA TYR A 112 -19.46 21.40 11.98
C TYR A 112 -18.10 21.96 11.50
N TRP A 113 -17.80 21.73 10.23
CA TRP A 113 -16.56 22.17 9.59
C TRP A 113 -16.85 23.14 8.46
N LEU A 114 -15.87 23.97 8.15
CA LEU A 114 -15.90 24.90 7.02
C LEU A 114 -14.62 24.72 6.22
N PHE A 115 -14.68 24.93 4.91
CA PHE A 115 -13.47 24.96 4.08
C PHE A 115 -12.57 26.13 4.51
N LYS A 116 -11.25 25.88 4.57
CA LYS A 116 -10.22 26.88 4.88
C LYS A 116 -10.11 27.94 3.80
N SER A 117 -10.33 27.53 2.54
CA SER A 117 -10.20 28.36 1.34
C SER A 117 -11.07 27.78 0.24
N ASN A 118 -11.41 28.61 -0.72
CA ASN A 118 -12.07 28.19 -1.96
C ASN A 118 -11.06 27.86 -3.08
N HIS A 119 -9.76 28.09 -2.83
CA HIS A 119 -8.70 27.79 -3.79
C HIS A 119 -7.51 27.14 -3.10
N PHE A 120 -7.10 25.98 -3.58
CA PHE A 120 -5.94 25.23 -3.13
C PHE A 120 -4.95 25.07 -4.29
N SER A 121 -3.71 25.55 -4.09
CA SER A 121 -2.62 25.36 -5.04
C SER A 121 -1.56 24.47 -4.41
N ILE A 122 -1.29 23.32 -5.02
CA ILE A 122 -0.47 22.25 -4.47
C ILE A 122 0.69 21.98 -5.41
N THR A 123 1.91 22.09 -4.91
CA THR A 123 3.10 21.66 -5.65
C THR A 123 3.40 20.21 -5.28
N LEU A 124 3.31 19.30 -6.26
CA LEU A 124 3.62 17.90 -6.06
C LEU A 124 5.14 17.70 -6.04
N GLN A 125 5.61 16.91 -5.09
CA GLN A 125 7.02 16.55 -5.00
C GLN A 125 7.27 15.33 -5.88
N PRO A 126 8.20 15.39 -6.85
CA PRO A 126 8.55 14.22 -7.63
C PRO A 126 9.13 13.13 -6.71
N ILE A 127 8.85 11.89 -7.02
CA ILE A 127 9.55 10.78 -6.39
C ILE A 127 10.98 10.82 -6.92
N GLU A 128 11.92 11.23 -6.08
CA GLU A 128 13.34 11.38 -6.47
C GLU A 128 13.94 10.05 -6.94
N GLN A 129 13.38 8.93 -6.49
CA GLN A 129 13.77 7.60 -6.93
C GLN A 129 12.51 6.76 -7.17
N PRO A 130 12.21 6.39 -8.44
CA PRO A 130 11.10 5.49 -8.72
C PRO A 130 11.32 4.15 -8.00
N ILE A 131 10.24 3.53 -7.56
CA ILE A 131 10.30 2.16 -7.05
C ILE A 131 10.79 1.28 -8.20
N SER A 132 11.98 0.75 -8.06
CA SER A 132 12.58 -0.21 -8.98
C SER A 132 12.63 -1.58 -8.29
N GLY A 133 12.60 -2.64 -9.08
CA GLY A 133 12.50 -4.02 -8.61
C GLY A 133 11.08 -4.56 -8.71
N HIS A 134 10.96 -5.87 -8.63
CA HIS A 134 9.68 -6.57 -8.69
C HIS A 134 9.21 -6.93 -7.28
N VAL A 135 7.92 -6.73 -7.03
CA VAL A 135 7.25 -7.25 -5.84
C VAL A 135 6.89 -8.70 -6.08
N LEU A 136 7.31 -9.57 -5.18
CA LEU A 136 6.94 -10.97 -5.24
C LEU A 136 5.50 -11.11 -4.74
N ILE A 137 4.59 -11.54 -5.63
CA ILE A 137 3.22 -11.88 -5.26
C ILE A 137 3.15 -13.40 -5.19
N ALA A 138 2.88 -13.91 -4.00
CA ALA A 138 2.66 -15.35 -3.83
C ALA A 138 1.43 -15.76 -4.65
N PRO A 139 1.44 -16.92 -5.34
CA PRO A 139 0.29 -17.40 -6.07
C PRO A 139 -0.90 -17.56 -5.15
N ALA A 140 -2.09 -17.14 -5.63
CA ALA A 140 -3.33 -17.48 -4.96
C ALA A 140 -3.38 -19.00 -4.83
N ALA A 141 -3.67 -19.50 -3.63
CA ALA A 141 -3.72 -20.94 -3.37
C ALA A 141 -4.74 -21.59 -4.32
N VAL A 142 -4.25 -22.06 -5.46
CA VAL A 142 -5.03 -22.99 -6.30
C VAL A 142 -5.11 -24.27 -5.48
N THR A 143 -6.33 -24.68 -5.18
CA THR A 143 -6.65 -25.90 -4.45
C THR A 143 -6.16 -27.12 -5.25
N GLN A 144 -4.87 -27.32 -5.31
CA GLN A 144 -4.30 -28.62 -5.57
C GLN A 144 -3.95 -29.20 -4.19
N THR A 145 -4.60 -30.28 -3.86
CA THR A 145 -4.32 -31.13 -2.70
C THR A 145 -2.96 -31.79 -2.89
N SER A 146 -1.91 -31.00 -2.92
CA SER A 146 -0.58 -31.43 -2.58
C SER A 146 -0.45 -31.18 -1.07
N LEU A 147 -0.04 -32.19 -0.32
CA LEU A 147 0.42 -32.08 1.06
C LEU A 147 1.67 -31.19 1.04
N GLU A 148 1.49 -29.88 0.87
CA GLU A 148 2.56 -28.91 1.11
C GLU A 148 2.83 -28.98 2.62
N SER A 149 3.99 -29.50 2.98
CA SER A 149 4.46 -29.61 4.36
C SER A 149 4.39 -28.22 4.98
N VAL A 150 3.54 -28.05 5.99
CA VAL A 150 3.48 -26.84 6.82
C VAL A 150 4.90 -26.57 7.30
N LYS A 151 5.45 -25.42 6.92
CA LYS A 151 6.81 -25.05 7.28
C LYS A 151 6.85 -24.81 8.79
N PRO A 152 7.85 -25.33 9.53
CA PRO A 152 8.02 -25.04 10.94
C PRO A 152 8.08 -23.53 11.18
N ALA A 153 7.49 -23.04 12.27
CA ALA A 153 7.44 -21.61 12.55
C ALA A 153 8.85 -20.99 12.70
N GLU A 154 9.79 -21.74 13.26
CA GLU A 154 11.19 -21.37 13.39
C GLU A 154 11.88 -21.16 12.03
N ASP A 155 11.55 -21.97 11.03
CA ASP A 155 12.08 -21.82 9.67
C ASP A 155 11.51 -20.59 8.98
N ILE A 156 10.20 -20.34 9.15
CA ILE A 156 9.55 -19.11 8.64
C ILE A 156 10.21 -17.87 9.24
N VAL A 157 10.43 -17.87 10.55
CA VAL A 157 11.09 -16.75 11.27
C VAL A 157 12.53 -16.56 10.79
N SER A 158 13.27 -17.66 10.64
CA SER A 158 14.65 -17.62 10.16
C SER A 158 14.76 -17.00 8.76
N ASP A 159 13.87 -17.43 7.85
CA ASP A 159 13.85 -16.93 6.48
C ASP A 159 13.36 -15.49 6.37
N ALA A 160 12.39 -15.09 7.20
CA ALA A 160 11.83 -13.74 7.16
C ALA A 160 12.71 -12.69 7.85
N THR A 161 13.45 -13.07 8.90
CA THR A 161 14.26 -12.16 9.72
C THR A 161 15.19 -11.24 8.91
N PRO A 162 15.90 -11.70 7.87
CA PRO A 162 16.78 -10.83 7.09
C PRO A 162 16.05 -9.69 6.37
N ALA A 163 14.77 -9.86 6.06
CA ALA A 163 13.96 -8.86 5.36
C ALA A 163 13.30 -7.87 6.31
N ILE A 164 13.31 -8.10 7.63
CA ILE A 164 12.65 -7.24 8.62
C ILE A 164 13.62 -6.20 9.13
N VAL A 165 13.14 -4.97 9.24
CA VAL A 165 13.96 -3.82 9.58
C VAL A 165 13.35 -3.01 10.72
N LEU A 166 14.23 -2.33 11.46
CA LEU A 166 13.89 -1.26 12.37
C LEU A 166 13.85 0.06 11.61
N ILE A 167 12.77 0.80 11.70
CA ILE A 167 12.65 2.16 11.17
C ILE A 167 12.69 3.13 12.37
N LYS A 168 13.62 4.08 12.31
CA LYS A 168 13.79 5.10 13.36
C LYS A 168 13.78 6.49 12.74
N GLY A 169 12.94 7.34 13.27
CA GLY A 169 12.93 8.77 13.03
C GLY A 169 13.32 9.55 14.30
N ASP A 170 13.09 10.84 14.27
CA ASP A 170 13.34 11.75 15.43
C ASP A 170 12.28 11.63 16.52
N LYS A 171 11.05 11.20 16.19
CA LYS A 171 9.91 11.15 17.13
C LYS A 171 9.31 9.76 17.32
N ALA A 172 9.53 8.83 16.39
CA ALA A 172 8.94 7.51 16.43
C ALA A 172 9.92 6.41 16.02
N LEU A 173 9.58 5.21 16.42
CA LEU A 173 10.31 3.99 16.14
C LEU A 173 9.27 2.90 15.84
N GLY A 174 9.55 2.08 14.85
CA GLY A 174 8.70 0.95 14.48
C GLY A 174 9.41 -0.02 13.57
N SER A 175 8.68 -0.96 13.04
CA SER A 175 9.17 -1.97 12.12
C SER A 175 8.81 -1.65 10.68
N GLY A 176 9.50 -2.33 9.76
CA GLY A 176 9.16 -2.45 8.36
C GLY A 176 9.70 -3.75 7.81
N PHE A 177 9.43 -4.01 6.56
CA PHE A 177 10.01 -5.16 5.85
C PHE A 177 10.21 -4.83 4.38
N PHE A 178 11.29 -5.34 3.82
CA PHE A 178 11.56 -5.21 2.40
C PHE A 178 10.55 -5.98 1.57
N ILE A 179 10.04 -5.32 0.53
CA ILE A 179 9.11 -5.88 -0.46
C ILE A 179 9.72 -5.99 -1.85
N THR A 180 10.93 -5.42 -2.04
CA THR A 180 11.73 -5.56 -3.26
C THR A 180 13.21 -5.72 -2.92
N ASP A 181 13.94 -6.37 -3.80
CA ASP A 181 15.41 -6.48 -3.75
C ASP A 181 16.15 -5.15 -3.93
N THR A 182 15.45 -4.14 -4.42
CA THR A 182 16.00 -2.79 -4.65
C THR A 182 15.89 -1.87 -3.46
N GLY A 183 15.25 -2.30 -2.35
CA GLY A 183 15.22 -1.55 -1.10
C GLY A 183 13.93 -0.76 -0.85
N VAL A 184 12.80 -1.21 -1.39
CA VAL A 184 11.49 -0.70 -1.01
C VAL A 184 10.99 -1.47 0.21
N ILE A 185 10.50 -0.74 1.20
CA ILE A 185 10.07 -1.24 2.51
C ILE A 185 8.62 -0.84 2.72
N ALA A 186 7.79 -1.79 3.14
CA ALA A 186 6.44 -1.52 3.63
C ALA A 186 6.44 -1.31 5.14
N THR A 187 5.63 -0.36 5.61
CA THR A 187 5.43 -0.04 7.03
C THR A 187 4.11 0.68 7.25
N ASN A 188 3.77 0.99 8.51
CA ASN A 188 2.64 1.87 8.80
C ASN A 188 3.01 3.34 8.58
N ARG A 189 2.01 4.14 8.17
CA ARG A 189 2.19 5.59 8.02
C ARG A 189 2.58 6.25 9.35
N HIS A 190 1.93 5.89 10.46
CA HIS A 190 2.20 6.50 11.77
C HIS A 190 3.65 6.29 12.25
N VAL A 191 4.39 5.31 11.71
CA VAL A 191 5.81 5.09 12.01
C VAL A 191 6.68 6.15 11.34
N VAL A 192 6.28 6.67 10.17
CA VAL A 192 7.11 7.55 9.33
C VAL A 192 6.55 8.95 9.14
N ASN A 193 5.29 9.18 9.55
CA ASN A 193 4.64 10.48 9.39
C ASN A 193 5.30 11.54 10.26
N ASP A 194 5.51 12.73 9.70
CA ASP A 194 6.11 13.90 10.37
C ASP A 194 7.48 13.65 11.02
N GLN A 195 8.22 12.67 10.46
CA GLN A 195 9.58 12.35 10.88
C GLN A 195 10.61 13.05 10.01
N THR A 196 11.71 13.43 10.62
CA THR A 196 12.92 13.90 9.93
C THR A 196 14.06 12.89 10.18
N GLY A 197 15.02 12.83 9.26
CA GLY A 197 16.20 11.98 9.43
C GLY A 197 15.90 10.50 9.57
N LEU A 198 14.93 9.99 8.79
CA LEU A 198 14.58 8.56 8.80
C LEU A 198 15.79 7.68 8.52
N SER A 199 15.98 6.68 9.35
CA SER A 199 16.99 5.64 9.19
C SER A 199 16.35 4.26 9.31
N VAL A 200 16.91 3.32 8.55
CA VAL A 200 16.52 1.90 8.52
C VAL A 200 17.72 1.09 8.98
N THR A 201 17.51 0.25 9.99
CA THR A 201 18.51 -0.69 10.48
C THR A 201 18.07 -2.11 10.14
N THR A 202 18.91 -2.85 9.42
CA THR A 202 18.67 -4.25 9.05
C THR A 202 18.94 -5.19 10.23
N SER A 203 18.52 -6.45 10.11
CA SER A 203 18.83 -7.50 11.08
C SER A 203 20.32 -7.75 11.28
N SER A 204 21.16 -7.44 10.26
CA SER A 204 22.63 -7.49 10.37
C SER A 204 23.25 -6.27 11.06
N GLY A 205 22.44 -5.29 11.47
CA GLY A 205 22.89 -4.05 12.11
C GLY A 205 23.34 -2.96 11.15
N GLN A 206 23.19 -3.14 9.85
CA GLN A 206 23.54 -2.14 8.84
C GLN A 206 22.50 -1.01 8.82
N VAL A 207 22.96 0.25 8.80
CA VAL A 207 22.09 1.43 8.85
C VAL A 207 22.10 2.15 7.50
N TYR A 208 20.90 2.47 7.01
CA TYR A 208 20.67 3.20 5.77
C TYR A 208 19.86 4.47 6.05
N GLY A 209 20.19 5.56 5.36
CA GLY A 209 19.27 6.70 5.25
C GLY A 209 18.06 6.31 4.42
N ALA A 210 16.89 6.78 4.81
CA ALA A 210 15.63 6.37 4.20
C ALA A 210 14.76 7.56 3.80
N THR A 211 14.00 7.41 2.71
CA THR A 211 13.07 8.40 2.19
C THR A 211 11.68 7.80 2.09
N VAL A 212 10.66 8.52 2.54
CA VAL A 212 9.26 8.12 2.35
C VAL A 212 8.88 8.38 0.90
N VAL A 213 8.48 7.33 0.17
CA VAL A 213 8.10 7.42 -1.26
C VAL A 213 6.60 7.32 -1.48
N PHE A 214 5.85 6.88 -0.47
CA PHE A 214 4.40 6.80 -0.52
C PHE A 214 3.81 6.81 0.89
N GLN A 215 2.66 7.46 1.05
CA GLN A 215 1.84 7.39 2.26
C GLN A 215 0.36 7.32 1.92
N ASP A 216 -0.38 6.48 2.65
CA ASP A 216 -1.83 6.43 2.66
C ASP A 216 -2.34 6.58 4.09
N PRO A 217 -2.75 7.79 4.51
CA PRO A 217 -3.23 7.99 5.87
C PRO A 217 -4.56 7.31 6.16
N SER A 218 -5.39 7.12 5.14
CA SER A 218 -6.69 6.46 5.32
C SER A 218 -6.55 4.97 5.63
N ALA A 219 -5.49 4.33 5.12
CA ALA A 219 -5.18 2.93 5.38
C ALA A 219 -4.03 2.72 6.37
N ASP A 220 -3.42 3.79 6.90
CA ASP A 220 -2.21 3.73 7.74
C ASP A 220 -1.05 2.97 7.09
N LEU A 221 -0.84 3.18 5.80
CA LEU A 221 0.16 2.54 4.96
C LEU A 221 1.23 3.54 4.51
N ALA A 222 2.49 3.14 4.54
CA ALA A 222 3.59 3.88 3.91
C ALA A 222 4.58 2.96 3.23
N LEU A 223 5.24 3.49 2.21
CA LEU A 223 6.41 2.88 1.58
C LEU A 223 7.63 3.77 1.79
N VAL A 224 8.72 3.14 2.15
CA VAL A 224 10.02 3.79 2.40
C VAL A 224 11.05 3.20 1.46
N LYS A 225 11.96 4.02 0.98
CA LYS A 225 13.04 3.62 0.08
C LYS A 225 14.40 3.85 0.73
N VAL A 226 15.24 2.84 0.65
CA VAL A 226 16.68 2.94 0.94
C VAL A 226 17.49 2.69 -0.32
N ASN A 227 18.70 3.24 -0.40
CA ASN A 227 19.60 3.04 -1.52
C ASN A 227 20.36 1.72 -1.35
N GLY A 228 20.35 0.90 -2.38
CA GLY A 228 21.04 -0.38 -2.42
C GLY A 228 20.36 -1.37 -3.37
N ARG A 229 20.90 -2.59 -3.41
CA ARG A 229 20.40 -3.70 -4.20
C ARG A 229 20.63 -5.01 -3.46
N ASN A 230 19.95 -6.07 -3.92
CA ASN A 230 20.03 -7.42 -3.37
C ASN A 230 19.57 -7.49 -1.90
N PHE A 231 18.58 -6.68 -1.55
CA PHE A 231 17.96 -6.80 -0.24
C PHE A 231 17.11 -8.07 -0.18
N PRO A 232 17.23 -8.87 0.89
CA PRO A 232 16.26 -9.91 1.16
C PRO A 232 14.89 -9.28 1.31
N HIS A 233 13.84 -9.87 0.71
CA HIS A 233 12.49 -9.30 0.70
C HIS A 233 11.45 -10.42 0.80
N LEU A 234 10.26 -10.08 1.29
CA LEU A 234 9.20 -11.03 1.55
C LEU A 234 8.19 -11.10 0.41
N PRO A 235 7.72 -12.29 0.05
CA PRO A 235 6.61 -12.45 -0.87
C PRO A 235 5.30 -11.96 -0.23
N ILE A 236 4.44 -11.34 -1.03
CA ILE A 236 3.14 -10.82 -0.60
C ILE A 236 2.05 -11.75 -1.10
N ALA A 237 1.25 -12.32 -0.18
CA ALA A 237 0.14 -13.17 -0.52
C ALA A 237 -1.11 -12.36 -0.90
N ASP A 238 -1.94 -12.92 -1.79
CA ASP A 238 -3.30 -12.46 -1.97
C ASP A 238 -4.16 -12.96 -0.80
N VAL A 239 -4.64 -12.01 0.00
CA VAL A 239 -5.45 -12.31 1.21
C VAL A 239 -6.78 -12.99 0.88
N ALA A 240 -7.24 -12.98 -0.36
CA ALA A 240 -8.47 -13.66 -0.76
C ALA A 240 -8.45 -15.17 -0.46
N ALA A 241 -7.26 -15.77 -0.36
CA ALA A 241 -7.08 -17.18 -0.01
C ALA A 241 -7.05 -17.44 1.49
N VAL A 242 -6.84 -16.42 2.33
CA VAL A 242 -6.67 -16.54 3.79
C VAL A 242 -8.02 -16.74 4.47
N LYS A 243 -8.07 -17.69 5.42
CA LYS A 243 -9.31 -18.05 6.13
C LYS A 243 -9.15 -17.87 7.65
N PRO A 244 -10.23 -17.53 8.36
CA PRO A 244 -10.24 -17.61 9.82
C PRO A 244 -9.83 -19.01 10.32
N GLY A 245 -9.00 -19.02 11.37
CA GLY A 245 -8.40 -20.24 11.94
C GLY A 245 -7.01 -20.57 11.41
N GLU A 246 -6.53 -19.94 10.34
CA GLU A 246 -5.18 -20.15 9.85
C GLU A 246 -4.13 -19.56 10.81
N SER A 247 -3.04 -20.31 11.00
CA SER A 247 -1.93 -19.88 11.86
C SER A 247 -1.18 -18.73 11.26
N VAL A 248 -0.82 -17.74 12.08
CA VAL A 248 -0.08 -16.55 11.68
C VAL A 248 1.08 -16.24 12.63
N LEU A 249 2.10 -15.57 12.10
CA LEU A 249 3.23 -15.04 12.85
C LEU A 249 3.30 -13.52 12.63
N ALA A 250 3.18 -12.76 13.71
CA ALA A 250 3.45 -11.33 13.69
C ALA A 250 4.91 -11.10 14.12
N ILE A 251 5.69 -10.44 13.24
CA ILE A 251 7.11 -10.22 13.51
C ILE A 251 7.39 -8.73 13.48
N GLY A 252 8.29 -8.27 14.35
CA GLY A 252 8.76 -6.88 14.35
C GLY A 252 10.09 -6.73 15.06
N ASN A 253 10.72 -5.58 14.83
CA ASN A 253 11.99 -5.21 15.45
C ASN A 253 11.75 -4.06 16.44
N PRO A 254 11.63 -4.34 17.75
CA PRO A 254 11.35 -3.30 18.75
C PRO A 254 12.55 -2.38 19.04
N GLY A 255 13.73 -2.65 18.47
CA GLY A 255 14.95 -1.95 18.83
C GLY A 255 15.48 -2.36 20.20
N GLY A 256 16.35 -1.50 20.79
CA GLY A 256 16.86 -1.73 22.15
C GLY A 256 17.86 -2.87 22.30
N GLY A 257 18.42 -3.37 21.18
CA GLY A 257 19.41 -4.44 21.15
C GLY A 257 18.81 -5.85 21.22
N LEU A 258 17.48 -5.98 21.28
CA LEU A 258 16.81 -7.26 21.15
C LEU A 258 16.69 -7.65 19.67
N PRO A 259 16.79 -8.95 19.35
CA PRO A 259 16.45 -9.45 18.03
C PRO A 259 14.94 -9.24 17.74
N ASN A 260 14.52 -9.59 16.54
CA ASN A 260 13.11 -9.54 16.18
C ASN A 260 12.21 -10.22 17.21
N THR A 261 11.13 -9.54 17.57
CA THR A 261 10.09 -10.12 18.43
C THR A 261 9.08 -10.86 17.55
N VAL A 262 8.75 -12.07 17.93
CA VAL A 262 7.80 -12.93 17.21
C VAL A 262 6.65 -13.28 18.14
N THR A 263 5.42 -13.12 17.64
CA THR A 263 4.22 -13.61 18.31
C THR A 263 3.45 -14.51 17.35
N ARG A 264 2.81 -15.54 17.87
CA ARG A 264 2.02 -16.51 17.11
C ARG A 264 0.57 -16.44 17.52
N GLY A 265 -0.32 -16.61 16.56
CA GLY A 265 -1.76 -16.69 16.75
C GLY A 265 -2.45 -17.26 15.54
N VAL A 266 -3.73 -16.91 15.39
CA VAL A 266 -4.56 -17.28 14.25
C VAL A 266 -5.25 -16.05 13.65
N VAL A 267 -5.67 -16.16 12.40
CA VAL A 267 -6.63 -15.23 11.80
C VAL A 267 -7.97 -15.43 12.50
N SER A 268 -8.48 -14.39 13.16
CA SER A 268 -9.80 -14.44 13.82
C SER A 268 -10.93 -14.01 12.89
N ALA A 269 -10.70 -12.97 12.07
CA ALA A 269 -11.64 -12.45 11.09
C ALA A 269 -10.92 -11.62 10.01
N ILE A 270 -11.55 -11.43 8.86
CA ILE A 270 -11.07 -10.53 7.80
C ILE A 270 -12.26 -9.70 7.32
N GLY A 271 -12.08 -8.39 7.23
CA GLY A 271 -13.12 -7.51 6.74
C GLY A 271 -12.86 -6.03 7.00
N PRO A 272 -13.78 -5.16 6.58
CA PRO A 272 -13.69 -3.74 6.87
C PRO A 272 -13.88 -3.48 8.37
N ASN A 273 -13.11 -2.51 8.88
CA ASN A 273 -13.30 -1.98 10.24
C ASN A 273 -13.23 -0.46 10.20
N PRO A 274 -14.37 0.24 10.24
CA PRO A 274 -14.42 1.71 10.11
C PRO A 274 -13.63 2.45 11.20
N GLU A 275 -13.46 1.86 12.38
CA GLU A 275 -12.70 2.48 13.49
C GLU A 275 -11.18 2.48 13.21
N LEU A 276 -10.73 1.60 12.32
CA LEU A 276 -9.33 1.44 11.97
C LEU A 276 -8.94 2.18 10.69
N GLY A 277 -9.92 2.68 9.94
CA GLY A 277 -9.71 3.35 8.66
C GLY A 277 -9.95 2.45 7.45
N ARG A 278 -9.57 2.96 6.27
CA ARG A 278 -9.81 2.30 4.98
C ARG A 278 -9.00 1.01 4.85
N GLY A 279 -9.61 0.03 4.23
CA GLY A 279 -9.02 -1.24 3.82
C GLY A 279 -9.66 -2.44 4.51
N PRO A 280 -9.45 -3.63 3.98
CA PRO A 280 -9.72 -4.84 4.73
C PRO A 280 -8.68 -4.98 5.84
N TRP A 281 -9.16 -5.34 7.02
CA TRP A 281 -8.33 -5.59 8.20
C TRP A 281 -8.36 -7.08 8.55
N ILE A 282 -7.23 -7.60 8.98
CA ILE A 282 -7.12 -8.94 9.54
C ILE A 282 -7.13 -8.78 11.05
N GLN A 283 -8.14 -9.37 11.70
CA GLN A 283 -8.16 -9.54 13.15
C GLN A 283 -7.39 -10.81 13.51
N THR A 284 -6.56 -10.73 14.53
CA THR A 284 -5.76 -11.86 15.05
C THR A 284 -5.65 -11.80 16.56
N ASP A 285 -5.37 -12.93 17.19
CA ASP A 285 -4.98 -13.03 18.60
C ASP A 285 -3.45 -13.05 18.79
N ALA A 286 -2.67 -13.09 17.70
CA ALA A 286 -1.24 -12.84 17.75
C ALA A 286 -0.96 -11.46 18.32
N ALA A 287 -0.28 -11.39 19.47
CA ALA A 287 -0.07 -10.13 20.19
C ALA A 287 0.74 -9.12 19.36
N ILE A 288 0.14 -7.97 19.08
CA ILE A 288 0.80 -6.82 18.44
C ILE A 288 1.06 -5.77 19.51
N ASN A 289 2.34 -5.49 19.76
CA ASN A 289 2.80 -4.57 20.79
C ASN A 289 3.65 -3.47 20.17
N PRO A 290 3.96 -2.36 20.92
CA PRO A 290 4.95 -1.38 20.49
C PRO A 290 6.25 -2.06 20.03
N GLY A 291 6.65 -1.77 18.77
CA GLY A 291 7.78 -2.41 18.11
C GLY A 291 7.39 -3.37 16.98
N ASN A 292 6.23 -4.03 17.04
CA ASN A 292 5.77 -4.88 15.92
C ASN A 292 5.03 -4.06 14.84
N SER A 293 4.55 -2.85 15.17
CA SER A 293 3.88 -1.98 14.20
C SER A 293 4.73 -1.72 12.97
N GLY A 294 4.14 -1.90 11.80
CA GLY A 294 4.80 -1.79 10.51
C GLY A 294 5.52 -3.07 10.07
N GLY A 295 5.70 -4.04 10.96
CA GLY A 295 6.23 -5.36 10.62
C GLY A 295 5.20 -6.25 9.93
N PRO A 296 5.62 -7.37 9.33
CA PRO A 296 4.74 -8.28 8.62
C PRO A 296 3.89 -9.15 9.54
N LEU A 297 2.67 -9.47 9.10
CA LEU A 297 1.90 -10.63 9.51
C LEU A 297 2.08 -11.70 8.44
N LEU A 298 2.64 -12.86 8.82
CA LEU A 298 2.98 -13.94 7.89
C LEU A 298 2.02 -15.12 8.03
N ASP A 299 1.72 -15.79 6.92
CA ASP A 299 1.02 -17.07 6.86
C ASP A 299 1.96 -18.26 7.20
N ALA A 300 1.41 -19.48 7.15
CA ALA A 300 2.16 -20.72 7.41
C ALA A 300 3.20 -21.07 6.33
N GLN A 301 3.23 -20.34 5.22
CA GLN A 301 4.21 -20.47 4.13
C GLN A 301 5.30 -19.39 4.21
N GLY A 302 5.15 -18.39 5.08
CA GLY A 302 6.06 -17.26 5.22
C GLY A 302 5.75 -16.09 4.29
N ASN A 303 4.57 -16.07 3.68
CA ASN A 303 4.13 -14.95 2.85
C ASN A 303 3.48 -13.86 3.71
N VAL A 304 3.62 -12.62 3.29
CA VAL A 304 2.98 -11.48 3.95
C VAL A 304 1.50 -11.45 3.60
N ILE A 305 0.65 -11.61 4.62
CA ILE A 305 -0.81 -11.45 4.51
C ILE A 305 -1.29 -10.11 5.06
N GLY A 306 -0.44 -9.40 5.82
CA GLY A 306 -0.80 -8.09 6.38
C GLY A 306 0.38 -7.35 6.99
N ILE A 307 0.12 -6.10 7.39
CA ILE A 307 1.05 -5.21 8.08
C ILE A 307 0.51 -4.99 9.49
N ASN A 308 1.26 -5.39 10.50
CA ASN A 308 0.89 -5.25 11.90
C ASN A 308 0.63 -3.79 12.26
N SER A 309 -0.51 -3.48 12.90
CA SER A 309 -0.83 -2.12 13.31
C SER A 309 -1.30 -2.09 14.76
N ILE A 310 -0.64 -1.28 15.59
CA ILE A 310 -1.11 -1.02 16.96
C ILE A 310 -2.20 0.03 16.89
N LYS A 311 -3.43 -0.42 16.77
CA LYS A 311 -4.61 0.39 17.03
C LYS A 311 -5.35 -0.26 18.19
N ILE A 312 -5.26 0.35 19.35
CA ILE A 312 -5.97 -0.12 20.57
C ILE A 312 -7.42 0.27 20.43
N LEU A 313 -8.28 -0.73 20.27
CA LEU A 313 -9.71 -0.50 20.36
C LEU A 313 -10.14 -0.36 21.81
N LYS A 314 -11.04 0.58 22.06
CA LYS A 314 -11.66 0.76 23.37
C LYS A 314 -13.07 0.20 23.35
N ASN A 315 -13.46 -0.48 24.42
CA ASN A 315 -14.84 -0.91 24.60
C ASN A 315 -15.73 0.30 24.92
N LYS A 316 -17.06 0.10 24.98
CA LYS A 316 -18.02 1.16 25.32
C LYS A 316 -17.78 1.83 26.69
N ALA A 317 -16.99 1.20 27.56
CA ALA A 317 -16.59 1.75 28.86
C ALA A 317 -15.25 2.51 28.80
N GLY A 318 -14.63 2.65 27.61
CA GLY A 318 -13.35 3.33 27.41
C GLY A 318 -12.13 2.51 27.83
N GLN A 319 -12.29 1.22 28.12
CA GLN A 319 -11.20 0.32 28.52
C GLN A 319 -10.59 -0.33 27.26
N ASP A 320 -9.29 -0.56 27.28
CA ASP A 320 -8.58 -1.23 26.21
C ASP A 320 -9.06 -2.68 26.04
N VAL A 321 -9.36 -3.06 24.81
CA VAL A 321 -9.74 -4.43 24.46
C VAL A 321 -8.46 -5.25 24.34
N GLN A 322 -8.34 -6.29 25.16
CA GLN A 322 -7.18 -7.21 25.16
C GLN A 322 -7.46 -8.46 24.32
N GLY A 323 -6.41 -9.03 23.71
CA GLY A 323 -6.51 -10.28 22.95
C GLY A 323 -7.13 -10.10 21.55
N ILE A 324 -7.36 -8.86 21.12
CA ILE A 324 -7.83 -8.54 19.77
C ILE A 324 -6.86 -7.54 19.16
N TYR A 325 -6.17 -7.97 18.13
CA TYR A 325 -5.18 -7.18 17.41
C TYR A 325 -5.52 -7.13 15.94
N TYR A 326 -4.94 -6.16 15.23
CA TYR A 326 -5.26 -5.93 13.83
C TYR A 326 -4.00 -5.74 13.00
N ALA A 327 -4.03 -6.31 11.79
CA ALA A 327 -3.09 -6.01 10.73
C ALA A 327 -3.85 -5.45 9.52
N LEU A 328 -3.29 -4.44 8.87
CA LEU A 328 -3.77 -4.00 7.57
C LEU A 328 -3.52 -5.12 6.56
N SER A 329 -4.55 -5.55 5.85
CA SER A 329 -4.43 -6.64 4.88
C SER A 329 -3.44 -6.32 3.76
N SER A 330 -2.72 -7.34 3.29
CA SER A 330 -1.86 -7.27 2.09
C SER A 330 -2.59 -6.80 0.84
N GLN A 331 -3.91 -6.98 0.76
CA GLN A 331 -4.71 -6.45 -0.33
C GLN A 331 -4.57 -4.92 -0.45
N ALA A 332 -4.59 -4.19 0.66
CA ALA A 332 -4.40 -2.73 0.65
C ALA A 332 -3.01 -2.35 0.12
N LEU A 333 -1.97 -3.10 0.49
CA LEU A 333 -0.62 -2.91 -0.03
C LEU A 333 -0.56 -3.18 -1.54
N LEU A 334 -1.12 -4.29 -2.00
CA LEU A 334 -1.15 -4.66 -3.42
C LEU A 334 -1.96 -3.65 -4.25
N GLU A 335 -3.09 -3.16 -3.74
CA GLU A 335 -3.88 -2.12 -4.41
C GLU A 335 -3.09 -0.81 -4.54
N ALA A 336 -2.39 -0.39 -3.48
CA ALA A 336 -1.53 0.78 -3.52
C ALA A 336 -0.39 0.61 -4.53
N LEU A 337 0.27 -0.54 -4.54
CA LEU A 337 1.34 -0.85 -5.48
C LEU A 337 0.84 -0.85 -6.93
N ARG A 338 -0.27 -1.52 -7.23
CA ARG A 338 -0.86 -1.54 -8.58
C ARG A 338 -1.26 -0.15 -9.06
N ARG A 339 -1.75 0.69 -8.15
CA ARG A 339 -2.24 2.04 -8.49
C ARG A 339 -1.11 3.03 -8.70
N TYR A 340 -0.09 3.01 -7.85
CA TYR A 340 0.95 4.04 -7.81
C TYR A 340 2.29 3.58 -8.38
N TYR A 341 2.49 2.27 -8.47
CA TYR A 341 3.74 1.64 -8.93
C TYR A 341 3.44 0.40 -9.78
N PRO A 342 2.67 0.54 -10.87
CA PRO A 342 2.22 -0.61 -11.68
C PRO A 342 3.40 -1.42 -12.25
N ASP A 343 4.51 -0.76 -12.54
CA ASP A 343 5.72 -1.41 -13.09
C ASP A 343 6.48 -2.24 -12.05
N ALA A 344 6.24 -2.00 -10.75
CA ALA A 344 6.85 -2.77 -9.68
C ALA A 344 6.06 -4.04 -9.33
N VAL A 345 4.80 -4.11 -9.74
CA VAL A 345 3.92 -5.26 -9.48
C VAL A 345 3.91 -6.15 -10.71
N SER A 346 4.59 -7.29 -10.64
CA SER A 346 4.51 -8.29 -11.70
C SER A 346 3.07 -8.76 -11.88
N ASN A 347 2.60 -8.83 -13.14
CA ASN A 347 1.29 -9.39 -13.44
C ASN A 347 1.20 -10.83 -12.91
N PRO A 348 0.05 -11.26 -12.34
CA PRO A 348 -0.13 -12.64 -11.84
C PRO A 348 0.06 -13.73 -12.90
N GLY A 349 0.20 -13.38 -14.18
CA GLY A 349 0.55 -14.31 -15.25
C GLY A 349 2.05 -14.47 -15.49
N SER A 350 2.90 -13.75 -14.77
CA SER A 350 4.36 -13.91 -14.82
C SER A 350 4.90 -14.80 -13.70
N GLU A 351 4.11 -15.73 -13.19
CA GLU A 351 4.48 -16.74 -12.16
C GLU A 351 5.67 -17.65 -12.55
N ARG A 352 6.36 -17.31 -13.62
CA ARG A 352 7.60 -17.99 -14.02
C ARG A 352 8.84 -17.59 -13.24
N ALA A 353 8.76 -16.63 -12.32
CA ALA A 353 9.95 -15.93 -11.81
C ALA A 353 10.20 -16.07 -10.31
N LEU A 354 9.85 -17.17 -9.65
CA LEU A 354 10.23 -17.42 -8.27
C LEU A 354 11.09 -18.69 -8.16
N GLY A 355 12.29 -18.57 -8.61
CA GLY A 355 13.31 -19.62 -8.52
C GLY A 355 14.51 -19.25 -9.37
N PHE A 356 15.58 -19.96 -9.13
CA PHE A 356 16.76 -19.91 -9.99
C PHE A 356 16.85 -21.23 -10.73
N GLY A 357 17.24 -21.17 -12.00
CA GLY A 357 17.73 -22.33 -12.72
C GLY A 357 19.25 -22.24 -12.87
N ALA A 358 19.92 -23.36 -12.95
CA ALA A 358 21.34 -23.42 -13.22
C ALA A 358 21.58 -23.45 -14.74
N VAL A 359 22.39 -22.54 -15.26
CA VAL A 359 22.81 -22.53 -16.65
C VAL A 359 24.32 -22.82 -16.72
N ASN A 360 24.67 -23.97 -17.25
CA ASN A 360 26.07 -24.36 -17.52
C ASN A 360 26.47 -23.84 -18.90
N ILE A 361 27.39 -22.88 -18.94
CA ILE A 361 27.80 -22.20 -20.17
C ILE A 361 29.22 -22.58 -20.52
N THR A 362 29.39 -23.12 -21.73
CA THR A 362 30.68 -23.47 -22.30
C THR A 362 30.83 -22.80 -23.66
N SER A 363 32.08 -22.64 -24.14
CA SER A 363 32.35 -22.09 -25.48
C SER A 363 33.52 -22.75 -26.16
N ALA A 364 33.59 -22.63 -27.49
CA ALA A 364 34.74 -22.93 -28.32
C ALA A 364 35.08 -21.67 -29.16
N PRO A 365 36.26 -21.03 -28.94
CA PRO A 365 37.26 -21.34 -27.92
C PRO A 365 36.78 -21.12 -26.49
N SER A 366 37.40 -21.77 -25.52
CA SER A 366 37.19 -21.55 -24.10
C SER A 366 37.70 -20.18 -23.67
N VAL A 367 37.19 -19.68 -22.49
CA VAL A 367 37.56 -18.38 -21.94
C VAL A 367 36.97 -17.24 -22.80
N ALA A 368 35.65 -17.28 -23.02
CA ALA A 368 34.87 -16.23 -23.65
C ALA A 368 34.04 -15.49 -22.61
N GLU A 369 33.90 -14.18 -22.77
CA GLU A 369 33.10 -13.35 -21.88
C GLU A 369 31.62 -13.68 -22.00
N ILE A 370 30.93 -13.76 -20.86
CA ILE A 370 29.50 -14.03 -20.77
C ILE A 370 28.76 -12.76 -20.33
N TYR A 371 27.77 -12.37 -21.10
CA TYR A 371 26.85 -11.29 -20.78
C TYR A 371 25.45 -11.85 -20.62
N LEU A 372 24.79 -11.49 -19.52
CA LEU A 372 23.39 -11.80 -19.22
C LEU A 372 22.60 -10.49 -19.24
N ASP A 373 21.59 -10.39 -20.09
CA ASP A 373 20.77 -9.19 -20.28
C ASP A 373 21.64 -7.91 -20.48
N GLY A 374 22.72 -8.05 -21.23
CA GLY A 374 23.65 -6.98 -21.54
C GLY A 374 24.68 -6.66 -20.45
N LYS A 375 24.70 -7.39 -19.33
CA LYS A 375 25.67 -7.20 -18.23
C LYS A 375 26.69 -8.31 -18.23
N PHE A 376 27.98 -7.98 -18.09
CA PHE A 376 29.06 -8.95 -17.89
C PHE A 376 28.82 -9.72 -16.58
N VAL A 377 28.89 -11.06 -16.64
CA VAL A 377 28.63 -11.95 -15.50
C VAL A 377 29.74 -13.00 -15.28
N GLY A 378 30.74 -13.05 -16.13
CA GLY A 378 31.90 -13.97 -16.00
C GLY A 378 32.38 -14.50 -17.34
N ASP A 379 33.26 -15.51 -17.28
CA ASP A 379 33.88 -16.16 -18.45
C ASP A 379 33.50 -17.64 -18.53
N THR A 380 33.54 -18.20 -19.76
CA THR A 380 33.35 -19.65 -19.98
C THR A 380 34.61 -20.47 -19.63
N PRO A 381 34.45 -21.69 -19.07
CA PRO A 381 33.21 -22.32 -18.65
C PRO A 381 32.70 -21.77 -17.30
N SER A 382 31.40 -21.61 -17.18
CA SER A 382 30.76 -21.13 -15.94
C SER A 382 29.40 -21.78 -15.69
N ILE A 383 29.03 -21.91 -14.41
CA ILE A 383 27.67 -22.29 -14.02
C ILE A 383 27.06 -21.08 -13.32
N LEU A 384 26.03 -20.51 -13.96
CA LEU A 384 25.34 -19.35 -13.46
C LEU A 384 23.99 -19.77 -12.83
N GLN A 385 23.69 -19.22 -11.65
CA GLN A 385 22.33 -19.26 -11.09
C GLN A 385 21.59 -18.06 -11.66
N VAL A 386 20.61 -18.33 -12.53
CA VAL A 386 19.84 -17.31 -13.25
C VAL A 386 18.41 -17.38 -12.79
N SER A 387 17.79 -16.22 -12.51
CA SER A 387 16.38 -16.16 -12.15
C SER A 387 15.52 -16.84 -13.20
N ALA A 388 14.39 -17.42 -12.79
CA ALA A 388 13.44 -17.95 -13.75
C ALA A 388 12.85 -16.81 -14.60
N GLY A 389 12.73 -17.05 -15.91
CA GLY A 389 12.27 -16.07 -16.89
C GLY A 389 13.02 -16.16 -18.22
N ILE A 390 12.68 -15.29 -19.15
CA ILE A 390 13.36 -15.18 -20.43
C ILE A 390 14.56 -14.25 -20.28
N HIS A 391 15.75 -14.79 -20.56
CA HIS A 391 17.01 -14.07 -20.46
C HIS A 391 17.79 -14.13 -21.76
N LYS A 392 18.46 -13.02 -22.11
CA LYS A 392 19.34 -12.95 -23.27
C LYS A 392 20.78 -13.19 -22.84
N PHE A 393 21.37 -14.29 -23.33
CA PHE A 393 22.76 -14.61 -23.17
C PHE A 393 23.53 -14.14 -24.41
N ARG A 394 24.68 -13.50 -24.19
CA ARG A 394 25.66 -13.17 -25.21
C ARG A 394 27.02 -13.69 -24.72
N VAL A 395 27.66 -14.48 -25.57
CA VAL A 395 29.03 -14.99 -25.33
C VAL A 395 29.94 -14.45 -26.40
N GLU A 396 31.05 -13.83 -26.02
CA GLU A 396 31.94 -13.19 -26.97
C GLU A 396 33.43 -13.32 -26.60
N VAL A 397 34.27 -13.31 -27.61
CA VAL A 397 35.75 -13.23 -27.48
C VAL A 397 36.29 -12.37 -28.62
N ALA A 398 37.37 -11.66 -28.35
CA ALA A 398 38.02 -10.80 -29.35
C ALA A 398 38.33 -11.52 -30.67
N GLY A 399 37.91 -10.91 -31.79
CA GLY A 399 38.15 -11.44 -33.14
C GLY A 399 37.16 -12.55 -33.58
N LYS A 400 36.12 -12.79 -32.80
CA LYS A 400 35.06 -13.73 -33.12
C LYS A 400 33.69 -13.04 -33.16
N LYS A 401 32.74 -13.61 -33.90
CA LYS A 401 31.36 -13.16 -33.91
C LYS A 401 30.69 -13.52 -32.59
N PRO A 402 30.03 -12.58 -31.90
CA PRO A 402 29.29 -12.89 -30.69
C PRO A 402 28.18 -13.92 -30.92
N PHE A 403 28.10 -14.88 -30.01
CA PHE A 403 26.97 -15.82 -29.93
C PHE A 403 25.89 -15.22 -29.06
N GLU A 404 24.65 -15.14 -29.56
CA GLU A 404 23.51 -14.64 -28.80
C GLU A 404 22.37 -15.67 -28.77
N ARG A 405 21.75 -15.85 -27.60
CA ARG A 405 20.61 -16.75 -27.44
C ARG A 405 19.70 -16.28 -26.31
N GLU A 406 18.41 -16.33 -26.56
CA GLU A 406 17.39 -16.20 -25.52
C GLU A 406 17.03 -17.58 -24.96
N LEU A 407 16.99 -17.71 -23.63
CA LEU A 407 16.60 -18.91 -22.92
C LEU A 407 15.50 -18.59 -21.94
N ASP A 408 14.47 -19.43 -21.89
CA ASP A 408 13.43 -19.40 -20.86
C ASP A 408 13.92 -20.32 -19.72
N ILE A 409 14.31 -19.71 -18.61
CA ILE A 409 14.84 -20.41 -17.43
C ILE A 409 13.66 -20.75 -16.53
N LEU A 410 13.48 -22.02 -16.25
CA LEU A 410 12.49 -22.48 -15.29
C LEU A 410 13.11 -22.69 -13.92
N LYS A 411 12.32 -22.50 -12.86
CA LYS A 411 12.74 -22.81 -11.50
C LYS A 411 13.30 -24.24 -11.41
N ASP A 412 14.41 -24.39 -10.71
CA ASP A 412 15.12 -25.67 -10.49
C ASP A 412 15.58 -26.38 -11.78
N SER A 413 15.50 -25.69 -12.94
CA SER A 413 16.00 -26.24 -14.21
C SER A 413 17.54 -26.27 -14.25
N GLN A 414 18.07 -27.24 -14.98
CA GLN A 414 19.49 -27.30 -15.36
C GLN A 414 19.59 -27.24 -16.87
N ILE A 415 20.15 -26.17 -17.39
CA ILE A 415 20.29 -25.90 -18.82
C ILE A 415 21.76 -25.90 -19.18
N SER A 416 22.13 -26.54 -20.30
CA SER A 416 23.48 -26.45 -20.86
C SER A 416 23.43 -25.60 -22.11
N LEU A 417 24.25 -24.55 -22.15
CA LEU A 417 24.45 -23.66 -23.29
C LEU A 417 25.90 -23.81 -23.79
N HIS A 418 26.04 -24.21 -25.04
CA HIS A 418 27.35 -24.25 -25.71
C HIS A 418 27.39 -23.20 -26.80
N ALA A 419 28.42 -22.36 -26.79
CA ALA A 419 28.64 -21.29 -27.76
C ALA A 419 29.83 -21.60 -28.67
N ASP A 420 29.56 -21.98 -29.93
CA ASP A 420 30.56 -22.06 -30.98
C ASP A 420 30.79 -20.66 -31.57
N LEU A 421 31.98 -20.09 -31.33
CA LEU A 421 32.31 -18.72 -31.75
C LEU A 421 33.04 -18.75 -33.09
N GLU A 422 32.35 -18.34 -34.15
CA GLU A 422 32.87 -18.29 -35.51
C GLU A 422 33.83 -17.08 -35.70
N PRO A 423 34.86 -17.21 -36.59
CA PRO A 423 35.67 -16.06 -36.95
C PRO A 423 34.85 -14.90 -37.53
N HIS A 424 35.23 -13.67 -37.20
CA HIS A 424 34.75 -12.51 -37.95
C HIS A 424 35.28 -12.60 -39.39
N ILE A 425 34.40 -12.75 -40.38
CA ILE A 425 34.75 -12.72 -41.82
C ILE A 425 35.00 -11.29 -42.23
#